data_206cd7487a4199009900eba85087051b
#
_entry.id   206cd7487a4199009900eba85087051b
#
_cell.length_a   1.000
_cell.length_b   1.000
_cell.length_c   1.000
_cell.angle_alpha   90.00
_cell.angle_beta   90.00
_cell.angle_gamma   90.00
#
_symmetry.space_group_name_H-M   'P 1'
#
loop_
_entity.id
_entity.type
_entity.pdbx_description
1 polymer ?
#
loop_
_entity_poly.entity_id
_entity_poly.type
_entity_poly.pdbx_seq_one_letter_code
_entity_poly.pdbx_strand_id
1 'polypeptide(L)'
;MRSTVRGKEGETSTEERYFISSLPIGIEEAACAVHGHRMVESYHWHLDVTFREDGNHTIEKQAAYNLNIMRKLSLNLLKLIEVESKPVSLKKKRYAIGTNPEKHREQIINL
;
A
#
# COMPACT_ATOMS: atom_id res chain seq x y z
N MET A 1 -22.48 -4.76 -5.51
CA MET A 1 -21.66 -5.57 -4.57
C MET A 1 -21.97 -5.12 -3.14
N ARG A 2 -22.27 -6.06 -2.30
CA ARG A 2 -22.60 -5.81 -0.87
C ARG A 2 -21.43 -6.25 -0.02
N SER A 3 -20.87 -5.37 0.80
CA SER A 3 -19.82 -5.70 1.76
C SER A 3 -20.29 -5.41 3.17
N THR A 4 -20.01 -6.32 4.09
CA THR A 4 -20.34 -6.18 5.50
C THR A 4 -19.04 -6.00 6.29
N VAL A 5 -18.92 -4.91 7.02
CA VAL A 5 -17.76 -4.62 7.87
C VAL A 5 -18.19 -4.73 9.34
N ARG A 6 -17.52 -5.57 10.13
CA ARG A 6 -17.68 -5.63 11.58
C ARG A 6 -16.86 -4.52 12.24
N GLY A 7 -17.53 -3.60 12.91
CA GLY A 7 -16.89 -2.61 13.79
C GLY A 7 -16.36 -3.24 15.08
N LYS A 8 -15.50 -2.50 15.78
CA LYS A 8 -14.87 -2.96 17.05
C LYS A 8 -15.84 -3.20 18.21
N GLU A 9 -17.07 -2.72 18.12
CA GLU A 9 -18.10 -2.81 19.19
C GLU A 9 -19.29 -3.72 18.83
N GLY A 10 -19.13 -4.60 17.84
CA GLY A 10 -20.19 -5.51 17.44
C GLY A 10 -21.27 -4.90 16.54
N GLU A 11 -21.17 -3.62 16.19
CA GLU A 11 -22.01 -3.02 15.16
C GLU A 11 -21.63 -3.54 13.78
N THR A 12 -22.62 -4.06 13.06
CA THR A 12 -22.45 -4.52 11.69
C THR A 12 -22.96 -3.44 10.75
N SER A 13 -22.05 -2.76 10.05
CA SER A 13 -22.44 -1.84 8.98
C SER A 13 -22.41 -2.56 7.64
N THR A 14 -23.47 -2.37 6.85
CA THR A 14 -23.56 -2.92 5.49
C THR A 14 -23.42 -1.77 4.50
N GLU A 15 -22.42 -1.86 3.62
CA GLU A 15 -22.19 -0.90 2.55
C GLU A 15 -22.55 -1.56 1.22
N GLU A 16 -23.38 -0.88 0.42
CA GLU A 16 -23.73 -1.30 -0.94
C GLU A 16 -23.03 -0.39 -1.94
N ARG A 17 -22.26 -0.99 -2.85
CA ARG A 17 -21.59 -0.30 -3.94
C ARG A 17 -22.04 -0.85 -5.28
N TYR A 18 -22.31 0.04 -6.23
CA TYR A 18 -22.76 -0.28 -7.57
C TYR A 18 -21.62 -0.01 -8.55
N PHE A 19 -21.41 -0.92 -9.47
CA PHE A 19 -20.38 -0.82 -10.50
C PHE A 19 -20.99 -1.05 -11.87
N ILE A 20 -20.51 -0.31 -12.87
CA ILE A 20 -20.90 -0.49 -14.28
C ILE A 20 -19.72 -1.18 -14.98
N SER A 21 -20.01 -2.23 -15.73
CA SER A 21 -19.01 -2.95 -16.53
C SER A 21 -19.49 -3.07 -17.97
N SER A 22 -18.59 -2.93 -18.92
CA SER A 22 -18.80 -3.21 -20.33
C SER A 22 -18.57 -4.68 -20.69
N LEU A 23 -18.05 -5.49 -19.77
CA LEU A 23 -17.75 -6.90 -19.97
C LEU A 23 -18.80 -7.77 -19.27
N PRO A 24 -19.23 -8.89 -19.88
CA PRO A 24 -20.04 -9.90 -19.21
C PRO A 24 -19.17 -10.67 -18.21
N ILE A 25 -19.05 -10.12 -17.01
CA ILE A 25 -18.20 -10.69 -15.96
C ILE A 25 -19.09 -11.42 -14.95
N GLY A 26 -18.67 -12.62 -14.54
CA GLY A 26 -19.28 -13.35 -13.43
C GLY A 26 -19.08 -12.60 -12.09
N ILE A 27 -19.87 -12.95 -11.08
CA ILE A 27 -19.84 -12.29 -9.77
C ILE A 27 -18.45 -12.39 -9.11
N GLU A 28 -17.81 -13.54 -9.20
CA GLU A 28 -16.48 -13.78 -8.61
C GLU A 28 -15.40 -12.98 -9.32
N GLU A 29 -15.42 -12.94 -10.65
CA GLU A 29 -14.48 -12.18 -11.46
C GLU A 29 -14.63 -10.68 -11.24
N ALA A 30 -15.86 -10.19 -11.14
CA ALA A 30 -16.16 -8.80 -10.81
C ALA A 30 -15.66 -8.44 -9.40
N ALA A 31 -15.87 -9.29 -8.42
CA ALA A 31 -15.38 -9.07 -7.05
C ALA A 31 -13.85 -9.05 -7.01
N CYS A 32 -13.19 -9.94 -7.73
CA CYS A 32 -11.73 -10.00 -7.84
C CYS A 32 -11.17 -8.73 -8.51
N ALA A 33 -11.79 -8.27 -9.60
CA ALA A 33 -11.38 -7.06 -10.31
C ALA A 33 -11.52 -5.80 -9.43
N VAL A 34 -12.63 -5.65 -8.72
CA VAL A 34 -12.86 -4.52 -7.80
C VAL A 34 -11.88 -4.56 -6.63
N HIS A 35 -11.61 -5.74 -6.07
CA HIS A 35 -10.65 -5.89 -4.98
C HIS A 35 -9.22 -5.57 -5.45
N GLY A 36 -8.81 -6.08 -6.61
CA GLY A 36 -7.51 -5.78 -7.21
C GLY A 36 -7.31 -4.29 -7.47
N HIS A 37 -8.33 -3.62 -7.99
CA HIS A 37 -8.30 -2.17 -8.23
C HIS A 37 -8.08 -1.37 -6.91
N ARG A 38 -8.77 -1.73 -5.85
CA ARG A 38 -8.59 -1.09 -4.53
C ARG A 38 -7.19 -1.33 -3.96
N MET A 39 -6.59 -2.49 -4.20
CA MET A 39 -5.22 -2.76 -3.79
C MET A 39 -4.22 -1.87 -4.53
N VAL A 40 -4.42 -1.65 -5.83
CA VAL A 40 -3.60 -0.74 -6.66
C VAL A 40 -3.74 0.71 -6.18
N GLU A 41 -4.96 1.18 -5.93
CA GLU A 41 -5.19 2.52 -5.37
C GLU A 41 -4.50 2.70 -4.02
N SER A 42 -4.61 1.73 -3.12
CA SER A 42 -3.92 1.76 -1.82
C SER A 42 -2.40 1.79 -1.98
N TYR A 43 -1.87 1.08 -2.96
CA TYR A 43 -0.43 1.09 -3.26
C TYR A 43 0.04 2.46 -3.72
N HIS A 44 -0.66 3.09 -4.65
CA HIS A 44 -0.37 4.45 -5.13
C HIS A 44 -0.50 5.48 -4.00
N TRP A 45 -1.53 5.39 -3.19
CA TRP A 45 -1.70 6.26 -2.03
C TRP A 45 -0.49 6.21 -1.09
N HIS A 46 0.07 5.01 -0.83
CA HIS A 46 1.27 4.88 -0.01
C HIS A 46 2.51 5.50 -0.66
N LEU A 47 2.66 5.41 -1.99
CA LEU A 47 3.73 6.09 -2.70
C LEU A 47 3.63 7.61 -2.55
N ASP A 48 2.44 8.16 -2.68
CA ASP A 48 2.21 9.61 -2.59
C ASP A 48 2.39 10.12 -1.15
N VAL A 49 1.74 9.49 -0.19
CA VAL A 49 1.74 9.96 1.22
C VAL A 49 3.06 9.66 1.94
N THR A 50 3.63 8.48 1.72
CA THR A 50 4.86 8.07 2.43
C THR A 50 6.11 8.60 1.75
N PHE A 51 6.16 8.59 0.42
CA PHE A 51 7.34 8.96 -0.36
C PHE A 51 7.22 10.29 -1.09
N ARG A 52 6.06 10.96 -1.03
CA ARG A 52 5.76 12.23 -1.71
C ARG A 52 6.12 12.17 -3.20
N GLU A 53 5.67 11.12 -3.89
CA GLU A 53 5.99 10.89 -5.29
C GLU A 53 5.51 12.03 -6.16
N ASP A 54 4.30 12.54 -5.94
CA ASP A 54 3.71 13.66 -6.68
C ASP A 54 4.47 15.00 -6.50
N GLY A 55 5.20 15.15 -5.39
CA GLY A 55 6.05 16.32 -5.15
C GLY A 55 7.43 16.25 -5.82
N ASN A 56 7.71 15.20 -6.60
CA ASN A 56 8.99 15.05 -7.25
C ASN A 56 9.04 15.81 -8.58
N HIS A 57 9.92 16.80 -8.69
CA HIS A 57 10.13 17.62 -9.87
C HIS A 57 11.40 17.24 -10.66
N THR A 58 11.79 15.97 -10.63
CA THR A 58 12.96 15.50 -11.39
C THR A 58 12.71 15.59 -12.89
N ILE A 59 13.47 16.44 -13.58
CA ILE A 59 13.31 16.72 -15.01
C ILE A 59 13.94 15.62 -15.88
N GLU A 60 15.02 15.02 -15.41
CA GLU A 60 15.72 13.96 -16.12
C GLU A 60 14.93 12.64 -16.03
N LYS A 61 14.51 12.12 -17.19
CA LYS A 61 13.59 10.96 -17.29
C LYS A 61 14.15 9.69 -16.67
N GLN A 62 15.44 9.40 -16.89
CA GLN A 62 16.08 8.21 -16.36
C GLN A 62 16.21 8.27 -14.83
N ALA A 63 16.54 9.43 -14.27
CA ALA A 63 16.61 9.63 -12.84
C ALA A 63 15.21 9.50 -12.20
N ALA A 64 14.18 10.06 -12.82
CA ALA A 64 12.79 9.91 -12.37
C ALA A 64 12.35 8.45 -12.37
N TYR A 65 12.67 7.70 -13.42
CA TYR A 65 12.36 6.28 -13.52
C TYR A 65 13.07 5.46 -12.44
N ASN A 66 14.37 5.67 -12.26
CA ASN A 66 15.16 4.98 -11.23
C ASN A 66 14.64 5.28 -9.83
N LEU A 67 14.29 6.54 -9.56
CA LEU A 67 13.73 6.95 -8.28
C LEU A 67 12.36 6.30 -8.00
N ASN A 68 11.53 6.15 -9.02
CA ASN A 68 10.25 5.42 -8.93
C ASN A 68 10.48 3.95 -8.56
N ILE A 69 11.42 3.27 -9.21
CA ILE A 69 11.79 1.88 -8.87
C ILE A 69 12.27 1.78 -7.42
N MET A 70 13.14 2.68 -6.98
CA MET A 70 13.66 2.68 -5.61
C MET A 70 12.55 2.90 -4.58
N ARG A 71 11.59 3.77 -4.84
CA ARG A 71 10.42 3.98 -3.97
C ARG A 71 9.56 2.72 -3.87
N LYS A 72 9.27 2.07 -5.00
CA LYS A 72 8.47 0.83 -5.05
C LYS A 72 9.17 -0.30 -4.30
N LEU A 73 10.47 -0.46 -4.49
CA LEU A 73 11.27 -1.43 -3.75
C LEU A 73 11.23 -1.15 -2.25
N SER A 74 11.47 0.10 -1.85
CA SER A 74 11.43 0.52 -0.44
C SER A 74 10.05 0.30 0.19
N LEU A 75 8.96 0.56 -0.53
CA LEU A 75 7.61 0.31 -0.06
C LEU A 75 7.37 -1.18 0.20
N ASN A 76 7.81 -2.04 -0.71
CA ASN A 76 7.68 -3.48 -0.54
C ASN A 76 8.50 -4.00 0.65
N LEU A 77 9.73 -3.54 0.81
CA LEU A 77 10.56 -3.87 1.97
C LEU A 77 9.93 -3.41 3.28
N LEU A 78 9.38 -2.19 3.33
CA LEU A 78 8.69 -1.67 4.52
C LEU A 78 7.45 -2.49 4.90
N LYS A 79 6.76 -3.10 3.92
CA LYS A 79 5.63 -3.99 4.20
C LYS A 79 6.08 -5.30 4.86
N LEU A 80 7.25 -5.80 4.48
CA LEU A 80 7.79 -7.08 4.99
C LEU A 80 8.47 -6.95 6.36
N ILE A 81 9.02 -5.77 6.69
CA ILE A 81 9.74 -5.54 7.94
C ILE A 81 8.76 -5.31 9.10
N GLU A 82 8.99 -5.99 10.20
CA GLU A 82 8.32 -5.77 11.47
C GLU A 82 9.21 -4.92 12.40
N VAL A 83 8.74 -3.73 12.75
CA VAL A 83 9.49 -2.77 13.60
C VAL A 83 9.14 -2.92 15.07
N GLU A 84 7.90 -3.23 15.37
CA GLU A 84 7.38 -3.41 16.72
C GLU A 84 6.47 -4.64 16.76
N SER A 85 6.21 -5.17 17.94
CA SER A 85 5.26 -6.27 18.17
C SER A 85 3.81 -5.91 17.84
N LYS A 86 3.51 -4.63 17.62
CA LYS A 86 2.18 -4.12 17.23
C LYS A 86 2.21 -3.61 15.79
N PRO A 87 1.10 -3.72 15.05
CA PRO A 87 1.01 -3.17 13.71
C PRO A 87 1.17 -1.65 13.73
N VAL A 88 2.17 -1.15 13.00
CA VAL A 88 2.45 0.28 12.85
C VAL A 88 2.30 0.73 11.40
N SER A 89 1.99 2.01 11.19
CA SER A 89 1.86 2.57 9.86
C SER A 89 3.19 2.55 9.09
N LEU A 90 3.13 2.46 7.77
CA LEU A 90 4.33 2.46 6.91
C LEU A 90 5.17 3.73 7.07
N LYS A 91 4.54 4.89 7.30
CA LYS A 91 5.23 6.15 7.60
C LYS A 91 6.06 6.06 8.88
N LYS A 92 5.49 5.45 9.94
CA LYS A 92 6.20 5.24 11.21
C LYS A 92 7.32 4.23 11.06
N LYS A 93 7.13 3.15 10.30
CA LYS A 93 8.18 2.17 9.97
C LYS A 93 9.35 2.84 9.26
N ARG A 94 9.07 3.62 8.22
CA ARG A 94 10.09 4.38 7.48
C ARG A 94 10.91 5.29 8.41
N TYR A 95 10.25 6.02 9.29
CA TYR A 95 10.91 6.88 10.26
C TYR A 95 11.81 6.08 11.21
N ALA A 96 11.30 5.00 11.80
CA ALA A 96 12.04 4.16 12.75
C ALA A 96 13.29 3.54 12.11
N ILE A 97 13.20 3.05 10.88
CA ILE A 97 14.35 2.50 10.14
C ILE A 97 15.36 3.59 9.80
N GLY A 98 14.91 4.77 9.39
CA GLY A 98 15.77 5.91 9.07
C GLY A 98 16.51 6.48 10.27
N THR A 99 15.92 6.44 11.46
CA THR A 99 16.56 6.91 12.70
C THR A 99 17.48 5.90 13.35
N ASN A 100 17.25 4.61 13.14
CA ASN A 100 18.09 3.54 13.69
C ASN A 100 18.26 2.39 12.68
N PRO A 101 19.05 2.60 11.62
CA PRO A 101 19.22 1.63 10.55
C PRO A 101 19.94 0.34 11.02
N GLU A 102 20.84 0.46 11.97
CA GLU A 102 21.62 -0.68 12.50
C GLU A 102 20.73 -1.75 13.14
N LYS A 103 19.73 -1.33 13.91
CA LYS A 103 18.77 -2.23 14.56
C LYS A 103 17.97 -3.08 13.58
N HIS A 104 17.70 -2.54 12.40
CA HIS A 104 16.84 -3.17 11.38
C HIS A 104 17.64 -3.79 10.23
N ARG A 105 18.96 -3.62 10.23
CA ARG A 105 19.85 -4.09 9.16
C ARG A 105 19.74 -5.58 8.93
N GLU A 106 19.78 -6.38 9.98
CA GLU A 106 19.71 -7.84 9.88
C GLU A 106 18.36 -8.30 9.32
N GLN A 107 17.27 -7.65 9.71
CA GLN A 107 15.94 -7.96 9.15
C GLN A 107 15.87 -7.67 7.66
N ILE A 108 16.51 -6.61 7.19
CA ILE A 108 16.55 -6.23 5.77
C ILE A 108 17.41 -7.19 4.96
N ILE A 109 18.55 -7.62 5.49
CA ILE A 109 19.48 -8.55 4.81
C ILE A 109 18.91 -9.96 4.73
N ASN A 110 18.14 -10.39 5.70
CA ASN A 110 17.59 -11.75 5.80
C ASN A 110 16.18 -11.89 5.18
N LEU A 111 15.73 -10.89 4.44
CA LEU A 111 14.44 -10.96 3.72
C LEU A 111 14.47 -11.94 2.55
#